data_484dd6cfff84b79856c01ffcddb9cb5b
#
_entry.id   484dd6cfff84b79856c01ffcddb9cb5b
#
_cell.length_a   1.000
_cell.length_b   1.000
_cell.length_c   1.000
_cell.angle_alpha   90.00
_cell.angle_beta   90.00
_cell.angle_gamma   90.00
#
_symmetry.space_group_name_H-M   'P 1'
#
loop_
_entity.id
_entity.type
_entity.pdbx_description
1 polymer ?
#
loop_
_entity_poly.entity_id
_entity_poly.type
_entity_poly.pdbx_seq_one_letter_code
_entity_poly.pdbx_strand_id
1 'polypeptide(L)'
;MKAVSATFILLLIILITSACGNSDGIAVLDAWARPGFRGDNSAVYLTINNQTNQGEGLIGANSDVAGGAEIHLSSMDAAGTMTMERQDLVVIPAKDSIELAPGGLHIMLVILGKDLSVGDTFPVTLEFQRAGDITIEVEVKQSD
;
A
#
# COMPACT_ATOMS: atom_id res chain seq x y z
N MET A 1 -23.08 -57.28 19.05
CA MET A 1 -22.00 -56.32 19.19
C MET A 1 -21.98 -55.44 17.96
N LYS A 2 -22.44 -54.21 18.08
CA LYS A 2 -22.55 -53.27 16.96
C LYS A 2 -21.45 -52.20 17.12
N ALA A 3 -20.52 -52.19 16.17
CA ALA A 3 -19.47 -51.18 16.09
C ALA A 3 -20.07 -49.84 15.61
N VAL A 4 -19.95 -48.79 16.43
CA VAL A 4 -20.31 -47.44 16.07
C VAL A 4 -19.10 -46.80 15.41
N SER A 5 -19.21 -46.58 14.09
CA SER A 5 -18.19 -45.88 13.31
C SER A 5 -18.34 -44.38 13.54
N ALA A 6 -17.41 -43.77 14.26
CA ALA A 6 -17.36 -42.32 14.47
C ALA A 6 -16.66 -41.65 13.29
N THR A 7 -17.42 -41.10 12.39
CA THR A 7 -16.90 -40.29 11.27
C THR A 7 -16.47 -38.93 11.80
N PHE A 8 -15.17 -38.70 11.93
CA PHE A 8 -14.58 -37.43 12.35
C PHE A 8 -14.56 -36.52 11.15
N ILE A 9 -15.51 -35.57 11.09
CA ILE A 9 -15.54 -34.52 10.09
C ILE A 9 -14.54 -33.45 10.54
N LEU A 10 -13.35 -33.48 9.92
CA LEU A 10 -12.33 -32.44 10.10
C LEU A 10 -12.74 -31.18 9.35
N LEU A 11 -13.33 -30.22 10.08
CA LEU A 11 -13.69 -28.90 9.54
C LEU A 11 -12.41 -28.09 9.34
N LEU A 12 -11.93 -28.03 8.10
CA LEU A 12 -10.78 -27.23 7.70
C LEU A 12 -11.17 -25.75 7.69
N ILE A 13 -10.91 -25.05 8.78
CA ILE A 13 -11.06 -23.59 8.85
C ILE A 13 -9.91 -22.97 8.08
N ILE A 14 -10.18 -22.48 6.87
CA ILE A 14 -9.25 -21.67 6.10
C ILE A 14 -9.23 -20.28 6.74
N LEU A 15 -8.20 -20.01 7.54
CA LEU A 15 -7.90 -18.65 7.99
C LEU A 15 -7.39 -17.86 6.78
N ILE A 16 -8.22 -16.96 6.26
CA ILE A 16 -7.77 -15.95 5.29
C ILE A 16 -6.98 -14.92 6.11
N THR A 17 -5.66 -15.07 6.15
CA THR A 17 -4.77 -14.05 6.70
C THR A 17 -4.69 -12.92 5.68
N SER A 18 -5.31 -11.78 5.97
CA SER A 18 -5.02 -10.54 5.27
C SER A 18 -3.51 -10.30 5.34
N ALA A 19 -2.85 -10.29 4.19
CA ALA A 19 -1.42 -10.04 4.10
C ALA A 19 -1.16 -8.55 4.42
N CYS A 20 -1.06 -8.23 5.72
CA CYS A 20 -0.38 -7.02 6.14
C CYS A 20 1.11 -7.22 5.86
N GLY A 21 1.69 -6.38 5.01
CA GLY A 21 3.13 -6.39 4.77
C GLY A 21 3.87 -5.93 6.04
N ASN A 22 4.50 -6.85 6.73
CA ASN A 22 5.35 -6.57 7.90
C ASN A 22 6.76 -7.08 7.62
N SER A 23 7.76 -6.23 7.82
CA SER A 23 9.16 -6.64 7.87
C SER A 23 9.86 -5.88 9.01
N ASP A 24 10.51 -6.64 9.91
CA ASP A 24 11.41 -6.13 10.97
C ASP A 24 10.90 -4.90 11.74
N GLY A 25 9.60 -4.84 12.02
CA GLY A 25 8.97 -3.75 12.76
C GLY A 25 8.45 -2.59 11.92
N ILE A 26 8.49 -2.68 10.59
CA ILE A 26 7.74 -1.80 9.69
C ILE A 26 6.42 -2.50 9.32
N ALA A 27 5.30 -1.85 9.60
CA ALA A 27 3.97 -2.32 9.23
C ALA A 27 3.33 -1.35 8.24
N VAL A 28 2.77 -1.90 7.14
CA VAL A 28 2.00 -1.14 6.17
C VAL A 28 0.54 -1.52 6.31
N LEU A 29 -0.32 -0.53 6.52
CA LEU A 29 -1.73 -0.69 6.88
C LEU A 29 -2.62 0.08 5.91
N ASP A 30 -3.87 -0.35 5.80
CA ASP A 30 -4.97 0.37 5.12
C ASP A 30 -4.65 0.79 3.68
N ALA A 31 -3.90 -0.06 2.95
CA ALA A 31 -3.50 0.24 1.58
C ALA A 31 -4.68 0.15 0.61
N TRP A 32 -4.89 1.23 -0.15
CA TRP A 32 -5.90 1.29 -1.20
C TRP A 32 -5.48 2.19 -2.36
N ALA A 33 -6.09 2.01 -3.52
CA ALA A 33 -5.83 2.81 -4.71
C ALA A 33 -7.12 3.37 -5.30
N ARG A 34 -7.01 4.49 -6.02
CA ARG A 34 -8.11 5.01 -6.83
C ARG A 34 -8.32 4.18 -8.08
N PRO A 35 -9.57 4.04 -8.56
CA PRO A 35 -9.84 3.49 -9.89
C PRO A 35 -9.25 4.42 -10.97
N GLY A 36 -8.95 3.85 -12.13
CA GLY A 36 -8.44 4.60 -13.27
C GLY A 36 -8.44 3.76 -14.54
N PHE A 37 -8.33 4.42 -15.69
CA PHE A 37 -8.28 3.74 -16.98
C PHE A 37 -6.86 3.58 -17.47
N ARG A 38 -6.64 2.60 -18.32
CA ARG A 38 -5.37 2.40 -19.00
C ARG A 38 -4.90 3.69 -19.69
N GLY A 39 -3.64 4.06 -19.43
CA GLY A 39 -3.03 5.29 -19.93
C GLY A 39 -3.15 6.49 -19.00
N ASP A 40 -4.06 6.45 -18.03
CA ASP A 40 -4.17 7.48 -17.00
C ASP A 40 -3.17 7.27 -15.86
N ASN A 41 -3.09 8.24 -14.97
CA ASN A 41 -2.41 8.11 -13.69
C ASN A 41 -3.41 7.75 -12.59
N SER A 42 -2.95 7.03 -11.57
CA SER A 42 -3.72 6.76 -10.36
C SER A 42 -2.86 7.02 -9.12
N ALA A 43 -3.44 6.83 -7.95
CA ALA A 43 -2.74 7.05 -6.68
C ALA A 43 -3.03 5.92 -5.70
N VAL A 44 -1.99 5.56 -4.93
CA VAL A 44 -2.07 4.63 -3.81
C VAL A 44 -1.88 5.39 -2.51
N TYR A 45 -2.70 5.05 -1.53
CA TYR A 45 -2.72 5.60 -0.19
C TYR A 45 -2.57 4.48 0.83
N LEU A 46 -1.91 4.76 1.94
CA LEU A 46 -1.62 3.78 2.98
C LEU A 46 -1.07 4.46 4.24
N THR A 47 -0.97 3.72 5.32
CA THR A 47 -0.26 4.13 6.54
C THR A 47 0.97 3.27 6.73
N ILE A 48 2.12 3.89 7.02
CA ILE A 48 3.35 3.20 7.40
C ILE A 48 3.61 3.44 8.88
N ASN A 49 3.67 2.37 9.65
CA ASN A 49 3.96 2.40 11.08
C ASN A 49 5.36 1.83 11.33
N ASN A 50 6.25 2.66 11.86
CA ASN A 50 7.59 2.28 12.26
C ASN A 50 7.63 1.92 13.75
N GLN A 51 7.57 0.63 14.06
CA GLN A 51 7.63 0.11 15.43
C GLN A 51 9.07 -0.06 15.96
N THR A 52 10.08 0.30 15.18
CA THR A 52 11.48 0.18 15.55
C THR A 52 11.96 1.36 16.41
N ASN A 53 13.13 1.23 16.99
CA ASN A 53 13.78 2.31 17.76
C ASN A 53 14.63 3.23 16.88
N GLN A 54 14.58 3.07 15.55
CA GLN A 54 15.36 3.84 14.60
C GLN A 54 14.45 4.44 13.54
N GLY A 55 14.77 5.64 13.04
CA GLY A 55 14.09 6.22 11.91
C GLY A 55 14.26 5.37 10.65
N GLU A 56 13.26 5.33 9.79
CA GLU A 56 13.26 4.65 8.51
C GLU A 56 13.08 5.66 7.38
N GLY A 57 13.45 5.31 6.15
CA GLY A 57 13.22 6.10 4.97
C GLY A 57 12.51 5.31 3.89
N LEU A 58 11.36 5.80 3.44
CA LEU A 58 10.73 5.32 2.20
C LEU A 58 11.41 6.05 1.03
N ILE A 59 12.04 5.29 0.13
CA ILE A 59 12.87 5.84 -0.97
C ILE A 59 12.33 5.52 -2.36
N GLY A 60 11.33 4.66 -2.46
CA GLY A 60 10.75 4.29 -3.74
C GLY A 60 9.53 3.40 -3.62
N ALA A 61 8.90 3.20 -4.76
CA ALA A 61 7.82 2.23 -4.93
C ALA A 61 7.84 1.65 -6.34
N ASN A 62 7.29 0.45 -6.51
CA ASN A 62 7.17 -0.24 -7.79
C ASN A 62 5.86 -1.00 -7.88
N SER A 63 5.28 -1.09 -9.08
CA SER A 63 4.11 -1.94 -9.36
C SER A 63 4.01 -2.26 -10.84
N ASP A 64 3.66 -3.49 -11.18
CA ASP A 64 3.52 -3.96 -12.57
C ASP A 64 2.26 -3.42 -13.27
N VAL A 65 1.36 -2.76 -12.54
CA VAL A 65 0.11 -2.22 -13.14
C VAL A 65 0.31 -0.88 -13.82
N ALA A 66 1.49 -0.25 -13.67
CA ALA A 66 1.80 1.07 -14.24
C ALA A 66 3.20 1.10 -14.86
N GLY A 67 3.47 2.09 -15.69
CA GLY A 67 4.79 2.34 -16.26
C GLY A 67 5.82 2.81 -15.24
N GLY A 68 5.37 3.29 -14.08
CA GLY A 68 6.21 3.68 -12.93
C GLY A 68 5.37 3.95 -11.70
N ALA A 69 6.02 3.93 -10.53
CA ALA A 69 5.43 4.35 -9.28
C ALA A 69 6.37 5.34 -8.58
N GLU A 70 5.86 6.49 -8.20
CA GLU A 70 6.64 7.60 -7.65
C GLU A 70 6.01 8.13 -6.36
N ILE A 71 6.82 8.52 -5.39
CA ILE A 71 6.31 9.16 -4.17
C ILE A 71 6.16 10.65 -4.45
N HIS A 72 4.96 11.19 -4.25
CA HIS A 72 4.64 12.59 -4.47
C HIS A 72 4.03 13.23 -3.22
N LEU A 73 4.28 14.52 -3.05
CA LEU A 73 3.61 15.37 -2.08
C LEU A 73 2.74 16.37 -2.83
N SER A 74 1.43 16.32 -2.59
CA SER A 74 0.52 17.39 -3.00
C SER A 74 0.51 18.48 -1.96
N SER A 75 0.55 19.73 -2.39
CA SER A 75 0.39 20.88 -1.53
C SER A 75 -0.43 21.96 -2.23
N MET A 76 -1.08 22.81 -1.46
CA MET A 76 -1.83 23.96 -1.98
C MET A 76 -1.09 25.23 -1.59
N ASP A 77 -0.80 26.07 -2.57
CA ASP A 77 -0.16 27.36 -2.31
C ASP A 77 -1.16 28.39 -1.74
N ALA A 78 -0.66 29.57 -1.35
CA ALA A 78 -1.48 30.64 -0.79
C ALA A 78 -2.52 31.19 -1.78
N ALA A 79 -2.37 30.93 -3.09
CA ALA A 79 -3.31 31.33 -4.14
C ALA A 79 -4.37 30.25 -4.42
N GLY A 80 -4.30 29.09 -3.73
CA GLY A 80 -5.20 27.97 -3.92
C GLY A 80 -4.84 27.07 -5.10
N THR A 81 -3.61 27.17 -5.62
CA THR A 81 -3.11 26.31 -6.70
C THR A 81 -2.53 25.02 -6.10
N MET A 82 -3.01 23.88 -6.58
CA MET A 82 -2.47 22.57 -6.22
C MET A 82 -1.15 22.33 -6.96
N THR A 83 -0.11 21.98 -6.24
CA THR A 83 1.19 21.56 -6.77
C THR A 83 1.50 20.14 -6.34
N MET A 84 2.25 19.40 -7.16
CA MET A 84 2.75 18.07 -6.84
C MET A 84 4.26 18.07 -6.98
N GLU A 85 4.94 17.59 -5.97
CA GLU A 85 6.40 17.49 -5.96
C GLU A 85 6.82 16.06 -5.65
N ARG A 86 7.73 15.51 -6.48
CA ARG A 86 8.32 14.21 -6.27
C ARG A 86 9.20 14.23 -5.03
N GLN A 87 9.10 13.17 -4.23
CA GLN A 87 9.90 12.97 -3.03
C GLN A 87 10.85 11.78 -3.25
N ASP A 88 12.16 12.01 -3.15
CA ASP A 88 13.17 10.95 -3.23
C ASP A 88 13.38 10.25 -1.87
N LEU A 89 12.90 10.85 -0.80
CA LEU A 89 12.97 10.31 0.56
C LEU A 89 11.82 10.85 1.40
N VAL A 90 11.09 9.95 2.04
CA VAL A 90 10.13 10.28 3.10
C VAL A 90 10.58 9.65 4.39
N VAL A 91 10.89 10.49 5.39
CA VAL A 91 11.38 10.03 6.71
C VAL A 91 10.21 9.58 7.57
N ILE A 92 10.34 8.40 8.15
CA ILE A 92 9.41 7.82 9.12
C ILE A 92 10.13 7.73 10.46
N PRO A 93 9.82 8.59 11.45
CA PRO A 93 10.51 8.59 12.72
C PRO A 93 10.39 7.25 13.47
N ALA A 94 11.33 7.00 14.38
CA ALA A 94 11.26 5.84 15.28
C ALA A 94 10.01 5.89 16.16
N LYS A 95 9.30 4.77 16.30
CA LYS A 95 8.08 4.64 17.11
C LYS A 95 6.93 5.57 16.69
N ASP A 96 6.90 5.93 15.40
CA ASP A 96 5.91 6.84 14.83
C ASP A 96 5.33 6.27 13.54
N SER A 97 4.34 6.94 12.99
CA SER A 97 3.69 6.57 11.73
C SER A 97 3.57 7.77 10.79
N ILE A 98 3.55 7.49 9.50
CA ILE A 98 3.19 8.46 8.48
C ILE A 98 1.98 7.95 7.70
N GLU A 99 1.15 8.88 7.28
CA GLU A 99 -0.01 8.61 6.44
C GLU A 99 0.21 9.19 5.04
N LEU A 100 0.00 8.35 4.04
CA LEU A 100 -0.13 8.75 2.65
C LEU A 100 -1.64 8.84 2.36
N ALA A 101 -2.14 10.06 2.15
CA ALA A 101 -3.57 10.34 2.02
C ALA A 101 -3.87 11.34 0.89
N PRO A 102 -5.12 11.38 0.38
CA PRO A 102 -5.53 12.35 -0.61
C PRO A 102 -5.21 13.80 -0.18
N GLY A 103 -4.59 14.56 -1.08
CA GLY A 103 -4.18 15.95 -0.81
C GLY A 103 -2.86 16.11 -0.07
N GLY A 104 -2.19 15.01 0.28
CA GLY A 104 -0.88 14.99 0.94
C GLY A 104 0.11 14.08 0.21
N LEU A 105 0.90 13.35 0.98
CA LEU A 105 1.78 12.29 0.45
C LEU A 105 0.94 11.19 -0.21
N HIS A 106 1.43 10.65 -1.32
CA HIS A 106 0.84 9.51 -2.01
C HIS A 106 1.86 8.83 -2.92
N ILE A 107 1.56 7.59 -3.33
CA ILE A 107 2.31 6.94 -4.39
C ILE A 107 1.53 7.13 -5.68
N MET A 108 2.10 7.86 -6.63
CA MET A 108 1.54 8.07 -7.95
C MET A 108 1.88 6.89 -8.85
N LEU A 109 0.87 6.23 -9.37
CA LEU A 109 0.99 5.23 -10.42
C LEU A 109 0.97 5.96 -11.76
N VAL A 110 2.11 5.98 -12.45
CA VAL A 110 2.30 6.74 -13.69
C VAL A 110 2.01 5.86 -14.88
N ILE A 111 1.05 6.27 -15.70
CA ILE A 111 0.63 5.57 -16.93
C ILE A 111 0.22 4.13 -16.65
N LEU A 112 -1.02 3.94 -16.25
CA LEU A 112 -1.60 2.61 -16.01
C LEU A 112 -1.51 1.73 -17.26
N GLY A 113 -1.00 0.53 -17.11
CA GLY A 113 -0.91 -0.49 -18.17
C GLY A 113 -2.24 -1.21 -18.43
N LYS A 114 -3.19 -1.09 -17.50
CA LYS A 114 -4.54 -1.68 -17.55
C LYS A 114 -5.53 -0.81 -16.79
N ASP A 115 -6.83 -1.06 -16.98
CA ASP A 115 -7.87 -0.46 -16.14
C ASP A 115 -7.76 -1.00 -14.71
N LEU A 116 -8.03 -0.13 -13.73
CA LEU A 116 -8.18 -0.45 -12.32
C LEU A 116 -9.63 -0.18 -11.91
N SER A 117 -10.39 -1.22 -11.67
CA SER A 117 -11.79 -1.15 -11.27
C SER A 117 -11.95 -1.37 -9.78
N VAL A 118 -12.96 -0.77 -9.15
CA VAL A 118 -13.27 -0.99 -7.74
C VAL A 118 -13.43 -2.49 -7.45
N GLY A 119 -12.72 -2.97 -6.42
CA GLY A 119 -12.64 -4.38 -6.04
C GLY A 119 -11.45 -5.14 -6.63
N ASP A 120 -10.73 -4.57 -7.62
CA ASP A 120 -9.47 -5.15 -8.07
C ASP A 120 -8.41 -5.09 -6.97
N THR A 121 -7.47 -6.04 -7.01
CA THR A 121 -6.28 -6.04 -6.17
C THR A 121 -5.02 -6.18 -7.02
N PHE A 122 -3.93 -5.58 -6.55
CA PHE A 122 -2.64 -5.69 -7.21
C PHE A 122 -1.49 -5.46 -6.22
N PRO A 123 -0.30 -6.03 -6.49
CA PRO A 123 0.86 -5.83 -5.64
C PRO A 123 1.51 -4.47 -5.86
N VAL A 124 1.97 -3.86 -4.77
CA VAL A 124 2.88 -2.71 -4.75
C VAL A 124 4.06 -3.06 -3.86
N THR A 125 5.27 -2.87 -4.36
CA THR A 125 6.49 -3.00 -3.59
C THR A 125 6.95 -1.62 -3.14
N LEU A 126 7.13 -1.45 -1.83
CA LEU A 126 7.68 -0.27 -1.19
C LEU A 126 9.16 -0.51 -0.91
N GLU A 127 10.01 0.44 -1.26
CA GLU A 127 11.46 0.35 -1.08
C GLU A 127 11.89 1.20 0.13
N PHE A 128 12.41 0.55 1.15
CA PHE A 128 12.89 1.20 2.38
C PHE A 128 14.40 1.18 2.47
N GLN A 129 14.99 2.20 3.10
CA GLN A 129 16.44 2.33 3.25
C GLN A 129 17.05 1.21 4.12
N ARG A 130 16.35 0.77 5.16
CA ARG A 130 16.85 -0.22 6.13
C ARG A 130 16.09 -1.54 6.08
N ALA A 131 14.77 -1.48 6.08
CA ALA A 131 13.93 -2.67 6.04
C ALA A 131 13.94 -3.39 4.68
N GLY A 132 14.49 -2.74 3.63
CA GLY A 132 14.47 -3.28 2.27
C GLY A 132 13.10 -3.21 1.63
N ASP A 133 12.81 -4.15 0.75
CA ASP A 133 11.59 -4.15 -0.03
C ASP A 133 10.46 -4.86 0.71
N ILE A 134 9.30 -4.20 0.79
CA ILE A 134 8.08 -4.77 1.36
C ILE A 134 6.99 -4.73 0.30
N THR A 135 6.52 -5.90 -0.13
CA THR A 135 5.42 -6.02 -1.07
C THR A 135 4.09 -6.18 -0.33
N ILE A 136 3.11 -5.37 -0.71
CA ILE A 136 1.76 -5.35 -0.15
C ILE A 136 0.72 -5.55 -1.24
N GLU A 137 -0.45 -6.09 -0.90
CA GLU A 137 -1.63 -6.10 -1.75
C GLU A 137 -2.43 -4.82 -1.54
N VAL A 138 -2.75 -4.15 -2.63
CA VAL A 138 -3.53 -2.90 -2.66
C VAL A 138 -4.88 -3.16 -3.29
N GLU A 139 -5.95 -2.78 -2.60
CA GLU A 139 -7.33 -2.89 -3.10
C GLU A 139 -7.77 -1.56 -3.75
N VAL A 140 -8.39 -1.65 -4.92
CA VAL A 140 -8.99 -0.48 -5.59
C VAL A 140 -10.32 -0.13 -4.94
N LYS A 141 -10.45 1.11 -4.44
CA LYS A 141 -11.65 1.61 -3.77
C LYS A 141 -12.08 2.96 -4.34
N GLN A 142 -13.40 3.22 -4.29
CA GLN A 142 -13.90 4.56 -4.53
C GLN A 142 -13.48 5.45 -3.35
N SER A 143 -12.88 6.62 -3.63
CA SER A 143 -12.70 7.63 -2.58
C SER A 143 -14.06 8.25 -2.26
N ASP A 144 -14.40 8.28 -1.00
CA ASP A 144 -15.55 9.03 -0.51
C ASP A 144 -15.38 10.54 -0.72
#